data_a314daaae93ba7012b82edd5b4471da7
#
_entry.id   a314daaae93ba7012b82edd5b4471da7
#
_cell.length_a   1.000
_cell.length_b   1.000
_cell.length_c   1.000
_cell.angle_alpha   90.00
_cell.angle_beta   90.00
_cell.angle_gamma   90.00
#
_symmetry.space_group_name_H-M   'P 1'
#
loop_
_entity.id
_entity.type
_entity.pdbx_description
1 polymer ?
#
loop_
_entity_poly.entity_id
_entity_poly.type
_entity_poly.pdbx_seq_one_letter_code
_entity_poly.pdbx_strand_id
1 'polypeptide(L)'
;DRDHSSPAIQSFLRTQILGLPQEALELAEVLSCFYDGAPLSSAAQILGKSTSDLLAPLEQLENRGVLLKHTGSQETIHFAHPKLREYIYNVQPVGRRDSRHLAIGQLLEKQLRQSRHKSWIYPLLIFHFSQAGYQLEAMKYKIDSLNNRLNFSHEIFPVFSEEDMTLDLAPAPYVSRDKIDALFQNLETDIR
;
A
#
# COMPACT_ATOMS: atom_id res chain seq x y z
N ASP A 1 -13.30 15.88 6.96
CA ASP A 1 -13.39 16.73 5.77
C ASP A 1 -14.38 16.08 4.81
N ARG A 2 -15.58 16.68 4.70
CA ARG A 2 -16.62 16.22 3.78
C ARG A 2 -16.16 16.56 2.35
N ASP A 3 -16.12 15.54 1.54
CA ASP A 3 -15.73 15.59 0.12
C ASP A 3 -16.66 16.58 -0.65
N HIS A 4 -16.19 17.81 -0.81
CA HIS A 4 -16.85 18.85 -1.61
C HIS A 4 -16.48 18.72 -3.09
N SER A 5 -16.42 17.50 -3.64
CA SER A 5 -16.34 17.36 -5.08
C SER A 5 -17.64 17.87 -5.69
N SER A 6 -17.52 18.88 -6.58
CA SER A 6 -18.65 19.45 -7.31
C SER A 6 -19.52 18.33 -7.92
N PRO A 7 -20.85 18.44 -7.93
CA PRO A 7 -21.74 17.47 -8.58
C PRO A 7 -21.34 17.14 -10.02
N ALA A 8 -20.76 18.11 -10.73
CA ALA A 8 -20.23 17.92 -12.08
C ALA A 8 -19.04 16.95 -12.09
N ILE A 9 -18.13 17.03 -11.11
CA ILE A 9 -16.99 16.12 -10.98
C ILE A 9 -17.48 14.71 -10.65
N GLN A 10 -18.42 14.56 -9.73
CA GLN A 10 -19.00 13.25 -9.40
C GLN A 10 -19.72 12.63 -10.60
N SER A 11 -20.47 13.42 -11.37
CA SER A 11 -21.11 12.95 -12.60
C SER A 11 -20.09 12.49 -13.63
N PHE A 12 -19.01 13.24 -13.83
CA PHE A 12 -17.90 12.86 -14.73
C PHE A 12 -17.25 11.54 -14.28
N LEU A 13 -16.88 11.42 -13.00
CA LEU A 13 -16.25 10.21 -12.45
C LEU A 13 -17.17 8.99 -12.61
N ARG A 14 -18.47 9.17 -12.35
CA ARG A 14 -19.47 8.12 -12.58
C ARG A 14 -19.54 7.70 -14.04
N THR A 15 -19.48 8.63 -14.98
CA THR A 15 -19.54 8.34 -16.43
C THR A 15 -18.33 7.50 -16.87
N GLN A 16 -17.15 7.74 -16.32
CA GLN A 16 -15.94 6.95 -16.63
C GLN A 16 -16.08 5.46 -16.25
N ILE A 17 -16.86 5.18 -15.21
CA ILE A 17 -17.03 3.83 -14.67
C ILE A 17 -18.27 3.14 -15.26
N LEU A 18 -19.28 3.91 -15.68
CA LEU A 18 -20.52 3.40 -16.23
C LEU A 18 -20.27 2.56 -17.49
N GLY A 19 -20.81 1.34 -17.50
CA GLY A 19 -20.66 0.41 -18.62
C GLY A 19 -19.27 -0.27 -18.70
N LEU A 20 -18.46 -0.21 -17.63
CA LEU A 20 -17.32 -1.11 -17.50
C LEU A 20 -17.82 -2.55 -17.27
N PRO A 21 -17.19 -3.54 -17.91
CA PRO A 21 -17.44 -4.94 -17.56
C PRO A 21 -17.10 -5.22 -16.09
N GLN A 22 -17.79 -6.19 -15.51
CA GLN A 22 -17.64 -6.55 -14.10
C GLN A 22 -16.18 -6.84 -13.73
N GLU A 23 -15.44 -7.52 -14.60
CA GLU A 23 -14.02 -7.85 -14.36
C GLU A 23 -13.10 -6.64 -14.32
N ALA A 24 -13.36 -5.65 -15.20
CA ALA A 24 -12.62 -4.40 -15.19
C ALA A 24 -12.94 -3.58 -13.93
N LEU A 25 -14.20 -3.56 -13.49
CA LEU A 25 -14.59 -2.91 -12.26
C LEU A 25 -13.92 -3.58 -11.04
N GLU A 26 -13.90 -4.91 -10.96
CA GLU A 26 -13.25 -5.66 -9.88
C GLU A 26 -11.75 -5.37 -9.80
N LEU A 27 -11.07 -5.29 -10.96
CA LEU A 27 -9.67 -4.93 -11.05
C LEU A 27 -9.44 -3.49 -10.52
N ALA A 28 -10.24 -2.54 -10.99
CA ALA A 28 -10.15 -1.14 -10.55
C ALA A 28 -10.43 -1.01 -9.03
N GLU A 29 -11.41 -1.75 -8.51
CA GLU A 29 -11.75 -1.78 -7.10
C GLU A 29 -10.59 -2.32 -6.23
N VAL A 30 -9.92 -3.39 -6.65
CA VAL A 30 -8.74 -3.93 -5.93
C VAL A 30 -7.59 -2.92 -5.98
N LEU A 31 -7.29 -2.38 -7.15
CA LEU A 31 -6.21 -1.40 -7.31
C LEU A 31 -6.47 -0.11 -6.53
N SER A 32 -7.73 0.28 -6.32
CA SER A 32 -8.07 1.47 -5.53
C SER A 32 -7.69 1.35 -4.05
N CYS A 33 -7.53 0.13 -3.53
CA CYS A 33 -7.07 -0.13 -2.17
C CYS A 33 -5.56 0.13 -1.98
N PHE A 34 -4.78 0.19 -3.08
CA PHE A 34 -3.38 0.60 -3.05
C PHE A 34 -3.28 2.11 -3.21
N TYR A 35 -2.48 2.75 -2.36
CA TYR A 35 -2.36 4.21 -2.39
C TYR A 35 -1.55 4.70 -3.60
N ASP A 36 -0.45 4.05 -3.88
CA ASP A 36 0.56 4.48 -4.88
C ASP A 36 0.70 3.48 -6.04
N GLY A 37 -0.41 2.86 -6.42
CA GLY A 37 -0.42 1.85 -7.46
C GLY A 37 0.08 0.47 -7.00
N ALA A 38 -0.01 -0.50 -7.88
CA ALA A 38 0.44 -1.86 -7.62
C ALA A 38 0.83 -2.59 -8.92
N PRO A 39 1.69 -3.64 -8.83
CA PRO A 39 1.90 -4.56 -9.93
C PRO A 39 0.61 -5.34 -10.24
N LEU A 40 0.38 -5.64 -11.52
CA LEU A 40 -0.78 -6.45 -11.94
C LEU A 40 -0.79 -7.83 -11.26
N SER A 41 0.39 -8.39 -10.99
CA SER A 41 0.55 -9.65 -10.28
C SER A 41 -0.03 -9.63 -8.86
N SER A 42 0.05 -8.49 -8.17
CA SER A 42 -0.55 -8.34 -6.84
C SER A 42 -2.08 -8.35 -6.92
N ALA A 43 -2.66 -7.63 -7.88
CA ALA A 43 -4.10 -7.64 -8.12
C ALA A 43 -4.59 -9.06 -8.53
N ALA A 44 -3.84 -9.76 -9.37
CA ALA A 44 -4.12 -11.12 -9.79
C ALA A 44 -4.19 -12.08 -8.60
N GLN A 45 -3.23 -12.03 -7.69
CA GLN A 45 -3.21 -12.85 -6.47
C GLN A 45 -4.42 -12.58 -5.56
N ILE A 46 -4.81 -11.30 -5.40
CA ILE A 46 -5.95 -10.91 -4.57
C ILE A 46 -7.26 -11.38 -5.19
N LEU A 47 -7.40 -11.31 -6.51
CA LEU A 47 -8.58 -11.75 -7.25
C LEU A 47 -8.64 -13.27 -7.49
N GLY A 48 -7.56 -14.00 -7.18
CA GLY A 48 -7.45 -15.44 -7.48
C GLY A 48 -7.48 -15.75 -8.98
N LYS A 49 -7.00 -14.80 -9.81
CA LYS A 49 -6.95 -14.90 -11.27
C LYS A 49 -5.49 -14.97 -11.76
N SER A 50 -5.29 -15.42 -12.98
CA SER A 50 -3.97 -15.29 -13.61
C SER A 50 -3.74 -13.86 -14.09
N THR A 51 -2.47 -13.47 -14.24
CA THR A 51 -2.12 -12.15 -14.79
C THR A 51 -2.65 -11.99 -16.22
N SER A 52 -2.65 -13.08 -17.00
CA SER A 52 -3.19 -13.09 -18.38
C SER A 52 -4.69 -12.79 -18.44
N ASP A 53 -5.46 -13.27 -17.47
CA ASP A 53 -6.91 -13.01 -17.42
C ASP A 53 -7.24 -11.53 -17.14
N LEU A 54 -6.28 -10.81 -16.56
CA LEU A 54 -6.46 -9.39 -16.21
C LEU A 54 -5.96 -8.43 -17.30
N LEU A 55 -5.33 -8.92 -18.38
CA LEU A 55 -4.83 -8.04 -19.44
C LEU A 55 -5.96 -7.33 -20.18
N ALA A 56 -7.01 -8.06 -20.59
CA ALA A 56 -8.15 -7.46 -21.28
C ALA A 56 -8.93 -6.47 -20.39
N PRO A 57 -9.26 -6.78 -19.11
CA PRO A 57 -9.79 -5.80 -18.16
C PRO A 57 -8.90 -4.56 -18.00
N LEU A 58 -7.60 -4.74 -17.91
CA LEU A 58 -6.64 -3.64 -17.77
C LEU A 58 -6.66 -2.73 -18.99
N GLU A 59 -6.57 -3.31 -20.21
CA GLU A 59 -6.64 -2.56 -21.46
C GLU A 59 -7.92 -1.73 -21.59
N GLN A 60 -9.05 -2.27 -21.15
CA GLN A 60 -10.32 -1.52 -21.12
C GLN A 60 -10.26 -0.32 -20.18
N LEU A 61 -9.63 -0.45 -19.02
CA LEU A 61 -9.46 0.64 -18.07
C LEU A 61 -8.47 1.70 -18.57
N GLU A 62 -7.40 1.27 -19.27
CA GLU A 62 -6.46 2.18 -19.92
C GLU A 62 -7.11 2.95 -21.07
N ASN A 63 -7.86 2.28 -21.94
CA ASN A 63 -8.58 2.91 -23.05
C ASN A 63 -9.62 3.93 -22.59
N ARG A 64 -10.16 3.77 -21.39
CA ARG A 64 -11.07 4.74 -20.77
C ARG A 64 -10.34 5.82 -19.96
N GLY A 65 -9.03 5.79 -19.87
CA GLY A 65 -8.24 6.73 -19.08
C GLY A 65 -8.48 6.62 -17.57
N VAL A 66 -8.90 5.44 -17.08
CA VAL A 66 -9.08 5.18 -15.65
C VAL A 66 -7.75 4.80 -15.00
N LEU A 67 -6.98 3.95 -15.68
CA LEU A 67 -5.67 3.49 -15.24
C LEU A 67 -4.59 3.87 -16.25
N LEU A 68 -3.36 3.93 -15.75
CA LEU A 68 -2.14 4.15 -16.52
C LEU A 68 -1.09 3.13 -16.09
N LYS A 69 -0.35 2.58 -17.07
CA LYS A 69 0.84 1.79 -16.81
C LYS A 69 2.05 2.72 -16.66
N HIS A 70 2.78 2.54 -15.60
CA HIS A 70 4.07 3.17 -15.44
C HIS A 70 5.17 2.15 -15.70
N THR A 71 5.91 2.35 -16.79
CA THR A 71 7.01 1.48 -17.21
C THR A 71 8.29 2.01 -16.57
N GLY A 72 8.61 1.51 -15.38
CA GLY A 72 9.83 1.79 -14.65
C GLY A 72 10.67 0.53 -14.47
N SER A 73 11.44 0.45 -13.38
CA SER A 73 12.19 -0.76 -12.99
C SER A 73 11.27 -1.95 -12.67
N GLN A 74 10.03 -1.67 -12.28
CA GLN A 74 8.92 -2.63 -12.19
C GLN A 74 7.68 -1.98 -12.81
N GLU A 75 6.93 -2.77 -13.60
CA GLU A 75 5.67 -2.32 -14.19
C GLU A 75 4.61 -2.19 -13.08
N THR A 76 4.18 -0.95 -12.81
CA THR A 76 3.14 -0.62 -11.84
C THR A 76 1.97 0.06 -12.52
N ILE A 77 0.78 -0.21 -11.99
CA ILE A 77 -0.47 0.32 -12.50
C ILE A 77 -0.96 1.37 -11.52
N HIS A 78 -1.24 2.56 -12.01
CA HIS A 78 -1.71 3.70 -11.23
C HIS A 78 -3.06 4.18 -11.77
N PHE A 79 -3.83 4.86 -10.94
CA PHE A 79 -4.98 5.62 -11.41
C PHE A 79 -4.51 6.87 -12.18
N ALA A 80 -5.14 7.14 -13.31
CA ALA A 80 -4.87 8.34 -14.10
C ALA A 80 -5.16 9.63 -13.30
N HIS A 81 -6.10 9.55 -12.36
CA HIS A 81 -6.44 10.66 -11.50
C HIS A 81 -6.75 10.19 -10.06
N PRO A 82 -6.17 10.83 -9.01
CA PRO A 82 -6.41 10.46 -7.61
C PRO A 82 -7.91 10.44 -7.23
N LYS A 83 -8.71 11.35 -7.77
CA LYS A 83 -10.16 11.41 -7.51
C LYS A 83 -10.93 10.23 -8.10
N LEU A 84 -10.47 9.61 -9.20
CA LEU A 84 -11.04 8.35 -9.72
C LEU A 84 -10.79 7.21 -8.74
N ARG A 85 -9.56 7.10 -8.22
CA ARG A 85 -9.21 6.11 -7.20
C ARG A 85 -10.11 6.26 -5.97
N GLU A 86 -10.20 7.48 -5.44
CA GLU A 86 -11.00 7.80 -4.26
C GLU A 86 -12.48 7.48 -4.47
N TYR A 87 -13.04 7.85 -5.63
CA TYR A 87 -14.41 7.54 -5.98
C TYR A 87 -14.66 6.03 -6.04
N ILE A 88 -13.82 5.28 -6.78
CA ILE A 88 -13.95 3.82 -6.92
C ILE A 88 -13.79 3.14 -5.55
N TYR A 89 -12.87 3.62 -4.72
CA TYR A 89 -12.69 3.13 -3.36
C TYR A 89 -13.94 3.33 -2.49
N ASN A 90 -14.54 4.53 -2.54
CA ASN A 90 -15.65 4.90 -1.67
C ASN A 90 -17.00 4.28 -2.08
N VAL A 91 -17.21 3.97 -3.36
CA VAL A 91 -18.47 3.33 -3.82
C VAL A 91 -18.52 1.83 -3.49
N GLN A 92 -17.41 1.23 -3.11
CA GLN A 92 -17.38 -0.18 -2.71
C GLN A 92 -18.10 -0.38 -1.38
N PRO A 93 -18.83 -1.50 -1.21
CA PRO A 93 -19.34 -1.91 0.09
C PRO A 93 -18.21 -2.06 1.11
N VAL A 94 -18.42 -1.60 2.35
CA VAL A 94 -17.40 -1.61 3.41
C VAL A 94 -16.79 -3.01 3.59
N GLY A 95 -17.60 -4.04 3.76
CA GLY A 95 -17.09 -5.42 3.96
C GLY A 95 -16.25 -5.95 2.79
N ARG A 96 -16.47 -5.45 1.55
CA ARG A 96 -15.64 -5.80 0.41
C ARG A 96 -14.28 -5.10 0.46
N ARG A 97 -14.25 -3.85 0.87
CA ARG A 97 -13.00 -3.11 1.11
C ARG A 97 -12.18 -3.77 2.21
N ASP A 98 -12.81 -4.10 3.33
CA ASP A 98 -12.16 -4.74 4.47
C ASP A 98 -11.53 -6.07 4.05
N SER A 99 -12.27 -6.90 3.30
CA SER A 99 -11.75 -8.17 2.77
C SER A 99 -10.57 -7.99 1.82
N ARG A 100 -10.58 -6.93 0.99
CA ARG A 100 -9.46 -6.61 0.09
C ARG A 100 -8.25 -6.12 0.86
N HIS A 101 -8.44 -5.25 1.84
CA HIS A 101 -7.35 -4.81 2.71
C HIS A 101 -6.73 -5.99 3.46
N LEU A 102 -7.55 -6.92 3.96
CA LEU A 102 -7.04 -8.14 4.59
C LEU A 102 -6.19 -8.97 3.62
N ALA A 103 -6.68 -9.19 2.39
CA ALA A 103 -5.94 -9.95 1.39
C ALA A 103 -4.61 -9.27 1.00
N ILE A 104 -4.59 -7.94 0.89
CA ILE A 104 -3.36 -7.16 0.65
C ILE A 104 -2.41 -7.30 1.84
N GLY A 105 -2.89 -7.19 3.07
CA GLY A 105 -2.09 -7.40 4.28
C GLY A 105 -1.41 -8.77 4.28
N GLN A 106 -2.17 -9.83 3.99
CA GLN A 106 -1.64 -11.20 3.90
C GLN A 106 -0.62 -11.38 2.77
N LEU A 107 -0.80 -10.71 1.63
CA LEU A 107 0.17 -10.67 0.55
C LEU A 107 1.49 -10.00 0.99
N LEU A 108 1.38 -8.86 1.66
CA LEU A 108 2.52 -8.13 2.20
C LEU A 108 3.26 -8.92 3.29
N GLU A 109 2.55 -9.71 4.11
CA GLU A 109 3.18 -10.62 5.07
C GLU A 109 4.09 -11.66 4.40
N LYS A 110 3.63 -12.24 3.27
CA LYS A 110 4.45 -13.17 2.49
C LYS A 110 5.70 -12.48 1.95
N GLN A 111 5.56 -11.24 1.46
CA GLN A 111 6.69 -10.44 0.97
C GLN A 111 7.65 -10.09 2.12
N LEU A 112 7.14 -9.75 3.31
CA LEU A 112 7.95 -9.46 4.48
C LEU A 112 8.85 -10.63 4.87
N ARG A 113 8.34 -11.88 4.79
CA ARG A 113 9.12 -13.09 5.09
C ARG A 113 10.25 -13.33 4.09
N GLN A 114 10.09 -12.88 2.84
CA GLN A 114 11.03 -13.11 1.74
C GLN A 114 12.02 -11.94 1.56
N SER A 115 11.71 -10.77 2.07
CA SER A 115 12.52 -9.56 1.88
C SER A 115 13.66 -9.48 2.89
N ARG A 116 14.83 -9.06 2.39
CA ARG A 116 15.98 -8.68 3.24
C ARG A 116 15.80 -7.27 3.83
N HIS A 117 15.19 -6.35 3.07
CA HIS A 117 14.93 -4.97 3.50
C HIS A 117 13.45 -4.80 3.83
N LYS A 118 13.12 -4.81 5.11
CA LYS A 118 11.74 -4.93 5.63
C LYS A 118 11.08 -3.59 5.95
N SER A 119 11.86 -2.53 6.12
CA SER A 119 11.39 -1.26 6.70
C SER A 119 10.24 -0.60 5.93
N TRP A 120 10.21 -0.71 4.61
CA TRP A 120 9.17 -0.12 3.77
C TRP A 120 7.85 -0.89 3.79
N ILE A 121 7.87 -2.18 4.17
CA ILE A 121 6.67 -3.03 4.18
C ILE A 121 5.82 -2.78 5.45
N TYR A 122 6.44 -2.47 6.58
CA TYR A 122 5.73 -2.27 7.84
C TYR A 122 4.63 -1.21 7.80
N PRO A 123 4.83 0.01 7.26
CA PRO A 123 3.77 1.00 7.16
C PRO A 123 2.56 0.51 6.35
N LEU A 124 2.82 -0.26 5.28
CA LEU A 124 1.77 -0.83 4.44
C LEU A 124 0.98 -1.90 5.20
N LEU A 125 1.65 -2.80 5.92
CA LEU A 125 1.00 -3.81 6.77
C LEU A 125 0.12 -3.18 7.84
N ILE A 126 0.66 -2.18 8.55
CA ILE A 126 -0.09 -1.44 9.57
C ILE A 126 -1.34 -0.81 8.96
N PHE A 127 -1.19 -0.12 7.83
CA PHE A 127 -2.31 0.51 7.14
C PHE A 127 -3.38 -0.52 6.73
N HIS A 128 -3.00 -1.58 6.01
CA HIS A 128 -3.97 -2.51 5.46
C HIS A 128 -4.67 -3.33 6.56
N PHE A 129 -3.97 -3.79 7.59
CA PHE A 129 -4.61 -4.48 8.72
C PHE A 129 -5.52 -3.56 9.52
N SER A 130 -5.14 -2.28 9.71
CA SER A 130 -6.02 -1.29 10.36
C SER A 130 -7.30 -1.05 9.56
N GLN A 131 -7.20 -0.91 8.22
CA GLN A 131 -8.37 -0.72 7.35
C GLN A 131 -9.27 -1.95 7.31
N ALA A 132 -8.70 -3.15 7.46
CA ALA A 132 -9.45 -4.41 7.54
C ALA A 132 -10.08 -4.67 8.92
N GLY A 133 -9.88 -3.80 9.92
CA GLY A 133 -10.35 -3.98 11.28
C GLY A 133 -9.49 -4.92 12.16
N TYR A 134 -8.35 -5.39 11.66
CA TYR A 134 -7.43 -6.29 12.36
C TYR A 134 -6.42 -5.48 13.20
N GLN A 135 -6.92 -4.86 14.28
CA GLN A 135 -6.14 -3.93 15.09
C GLN A 135 -4.97 -4.60 15.82
N LEU A 136 -5.12 -5.84 16.25
CA LEU A 136 -4.03 -6.58 16.94
C LEU A 136 -2.86 -6.86 16.00
N GLU A 137 -3.12 -7.25 14.77
CA GLU A 137 -2.12 -7.47 13.74
C GLU A 137 -1.44 -6.15 13.36
N ALA A 138 -2.21 -5.08 13.21
CA ALA A 138 -1.66 -3.75 12.96
C ALA A 138 -0.74 -3.30 14.10
N MET A 139 -1.13 -3.50 15.36
CA MET A 139 -0.32 -3.19 16.53
C MET A 139 0.96 -4.02 16.58
N LYS A 140 0.88 -5.32 16.30
CA LYS A 140 2.07 -6.19 16.20
C LYS A 140 3.07 -5.61 15.22
N TYR A 141 2.64 -5.20 14.02
CA TYR A 141 3.55 -4.65 13.02
C TYR A 141 4.07 -3.25 13.37
N LYS A 142 3.33 -2.46 14.16
CA LYS A 142 3.87 -1.21 14.75
C LYS A 142 5.05 -1.52 15.67
N ILE A 143 4.91 -2.51 16.56
CA ILE A 143 5.97 -2.94 17.49
C ILE A 143 7.16 -3.51 16.72
N ASP A 144 6.91 -4.40 15.73
CA ASP A 144 7.98 -4.98 14.91
C ASP A 144 8.75 -3.91 14.12
N SER A 145 8.04 -2.88 13.62
CA SER A 145 8.65 -1.72 12.94
C SER A 145 9.57 -0.93 13.88
N LEU A 146 9.13 -0.72 15.12
CA LEU A 146 9.95 -0.05 16.14
C LEU A 146 11.19 -0.87 16.49
N ASN A 147 11.02 -2.17 16.74
CA ASN A 147 12.12 -3.08 17.03
C ASN A 147 13.14 -3.10 15.88
N ASN A 148 12.67 -3.16 14.63
CA ASN A 148 13.55 -3.11 13.47
C ASN A 148 14.35 -1.80 13.39
N ARG A 149 13.74 -0.66 13.73
CA ARG A 149 14.43 0.65 13.75
C ARG A 149 15.42 0.75 14.90
N LEU A 150 15.07 0.26 16.09
CA LEU A 150 15.94 0.27 17.27
C LEU A 150 17.14 -0.65 17.08
N ASN A 151 16.94 -1.87 16.59
CA ASN A 151 18.03 -2.80 16.29
C ASN A 151 18.99 -2.22 15.25
N PHE A 152 18.48 -1.56 14.20
CA PHE A 152 19.31 -0.88 13.22
C PHE A 152 20.13 0.26 13.83
N SER A 153 19.57 0.97 14.82
CA SER A 153 20.30 2.05 15.52
C SER A 153 21.39 1.51 16.44
N HIS A 154 21.25 0.29 16.98
CA HIS A 154 22.28 -0.37 17.78
C HIS A 154 23.42 -0.92 16.92
N GLU A 155 23.14 -1.35 15.69
CA GLU A 155 24.15 -1.85 14.75
C GLU A 155 25.04 -0.72 14.18
N ILE A 156 24.60 0.56 14.27
CA ILE A 156 25.37 1.73 13.81
C ILE A 156 26.50 2.13 14.80
N PHE A 157 26.59 1.50 15.98
CA PHE A 157 27.69 1.67 16.93
C PHE A 157 28.62 0.45 17.11
N PRO A 158 28.86 -0.44 16.14
CA PRO A 158 30.03 -1.29 16.16
C PRO A 158 31.23 -0.36 15.97
N VAL A 159 32.27 -0.62 16.70
CA VAL A 159 33.61 -0.03 16.49
C VAL A 159 34.01 -0.41 15.06
N PHE A 160 33.89 0.50 14.12
CA PHE A 160 34.32 0.29 12.74
C PHE A 160 35.85 0.05 12.78
N SER A 161 36.29 -1.10 12.35
CA SER A 161 37.68 -1.29 11.93
C SER A 161 37.87 -0.51 10.61
N GLU A 162 39.04 0.11 10.43
CA GLU A 162 39.36 0.91 9.21
C GLU A 162 39.16 0.12 7.89
N GLU A 163 39.05 -1.19 7.93
CA GLU A 163 38.81 -2.08 6.78
C GLU A 163 37.33 -2.11 6.32
N ASP A 164 36.37 -1.72 7.17
CA ASP A 164 34.93 -1.73 6.85
C ASP A 164 34.46 -0.46 6.14
N MET A 165 35.31 0.53 5.91
CA MET A 165 34.95 1.84 5.32
C MET A 165 34.78 1.84 3.79
N THR A 166 34.87 0.69 3.13
CA THR A 166 34.72 0.59 1.67
C THR A 166 33.34 0.18 1.18
N LEU A 167 32.39 -0.06 2.09
CA LEU A 167 31.00 -0.33 1.73
C LEU A 167 30.25 0.99 1.60
N ASP A 168 29.74 1.24 0.41
CA ASP A 168 28.87 2.37 0.02
C ASP A 168 27.53 2.26 0.77
N LEU A 169 27.58 2.50 2.10
CA LEU A 169 26.42 2.55 2.97
C LEU A 169 25.79 3.92 2.81
N ALA A 170 24.72 4.00 2.02
CA ALA A 170 23.83 5.15 2.10
C ALA A 170 23.50 5.41 3.59
N PRO A 171 23.69 6.63 4.10
CA PRO A 171 23.51 6.90 5.53
C PRO A 171 22.07 6.55 5.91
N ALA A 172 21.94 5.60 6.85
CA ALA A 172 20.63 5.30 7.42
C ALA A 172 20.03 6.59 8.01
N PRO A 173 18.74 6.87 7.78
CA PRO A 173 18.15 8.07 8.29
C PRO A 173 18.26 8.07 9.81
N TYR A 174 19.00 9.03 10.35
CA TYR A 174 19.10 9.27 11.78
C TYR A 174 17.69 9.49 12.35
N VAL A 175 17.23 8.58 13.17
CA VAL A 175 15.95 8.73 13.87
C VAL A 175 16.22 9.54 15.12
N SER A 176 15.85 10.81 15.12
CA SER A 176 15.99 11.68 16.28
C SER A 176 15.19 11.12 17.47
N ARG A 177 15.69 11.38 18.70
CA ARG A 177 15.02 10.96 19.95
C ARG A 177 13.56 11.42 19.98
N ASP A 178 13.27 12.63 19.52
CA ASP A 178 11.92 13.18 19.45
C ASP A 178 10.96 12.34 18.57
N LYS A 179 11.46 11.77 17.48
CA LYS A 179 10.68 10.85 16.63
C LYS A 179 10.42 9.51 17.30
N ILE A 180 11.37 9.02 18.10
CA ILE A 180 11.22 7.79 18.88
C ILE A 180 10.17 8.03 19.97
N ASP A 181 10.26 9.12 20.70
CA ASP A 181 9.31 9.48 21.76
C ASP A 181 7.89 9.69 21.20
N ALA A 182 7.76 10.33 20.03
CA ALA A 182 6.47 10.49 19.35
C ALA A 182 5.88 9.13 18.92
N LEU A 183 6.70 8.16 18.50
CA LEU A 183 6.26 6.80 18.16
C LEU A 183 5.76 6.05 19.40
N PHE A 184 6.41 6.19 20.55
CA PHE A 184 5.96 5.60 21.82
C PHE A 184 4.66 6.23 22.31
N GLN A 185 4.51 7.55 22.23
CA GLN A 185 3.27 8.25 22.59
C GLN A 185 2.08 7.81 21.73
N ASN A 186 2.29 7.61 20.43
CA ASN A 186 1.25 7.08 19.52
C ASN A 186 0.85 5.65 19.91
N LEU A 187 1.82 4.80 20.30
CA LEU A 187 1.54 3.44 20.77
C LEU A 187 0.73 3.43 22.07
N GLU A 188 1.05 4.31 23.02
CA GLU A 188 0.30 4.43 24.27
C GLU A 188 -1.14 4.90 24.07
N THR A 189 -1.37 5.76 23.05
CA THR A 189 -2.72 6.25 22.71
C THR A 189 -3.58 5.15 22.05
N ASP A 190 -2.95 4.26 21.30
CA ASP A 190 -3.63 3.15 20.61
C ASP A 190 -3.96 1.97 21.55
N ILE A 191 -3.35 1.92 22.74
CA ILE A 191 -3.59 0.84 23.75
C ILE A 191 -4.72 1.22 24.73
N ARG A 192 -5.11 2.49 24.82
CA ARG A 192 -6.22 2.97 25.64
C ARG A 192 -7.55 2.94 24.90
#